data_f5ac473cbbc8f936542d2cc2354c0362
#
_entry.id   f5ac473cbbc8f936542d2cc2354c0362
#
_cell.length_a   1.000
_cell.length_b   1.000
_cell.length_c   1.000
_cell.angle_alpha   90.00
_cell.angle_beta   90.00
_cell.angle_gamma   90.00
#
_symmetry.space_group_name_H-M   'P 1'
#
loop_
_entity.id
_entity.type
_entity.pdbx_description
1 polymer ?
#
loop_
_entity_poly.entity_id
_entity_poly.type
_entity_poly.pdbx_seq_one_letter_code
_entity_poly.pdbx_strand_id
1 'polypeptide(L)'
;SAEGRFVTVTRNTCETQITVSLNLDGTGKYRLDTGVPFLEHMLAQVARHGLIDLDITCKGDLHIDDHHTVEAIGIVVGQALQQALGNKAGITRYGHAYVPLDEALSRVVIDLSGRPGLVYNIDFTRTLIGRFDVDLFEEFFHGLVNHSMMTLHIDNLSGRNAHHQAETVFKAFGRALRMAVEYDPRMMGQTPSTKGTLSEESVQEEAEAASEE
;
A
#
# COMPACT_ATOMS: atom_id res chain seq x y z
N SER A 1 -5.40 21.27 9.11
CA SER A 1 -5.10 21.22 10.52
C SER A 1 -3.64 20.93 10.75
N ALA A 2 -3.11 21.40 11.85
CA ALA A 2 -1.72 21.14 12.25
C ALA A 2 -1.46 19.65 12.53
N GLU A 3 -2.49 18.86 12.64
CA GLU A 3 -2.39 17.42 12.84
C GLU A 3 -2.40 16.72 11.49
N GLY A 4 -1.21 16.41 10.98
CA GLY A 4 -1.06 15.59 9.78
C GLY A 4 -1.52 14.16 10.03
N ARG A 5 -1.65 13.39 8.94
CA ARG A 5 -2.03 11.99 9.01
C ARG A 5 -0.76 11.14 9.23
N PHE A 6 -0.23 11.25 10.45
CA PHE A 6 0.97 10.54 10.90
C PHE A 6 0.60 9.46 11.89
N VAL A 7 1.11 8.25 11.69
CA VAL A 7 0.89 7.10 12.58
C VAL A 7 2.15 6.27 12.72
N THR A 8 2.24 5.56 13.84
CA THR A 8 3.26 4.53 14.06
C THR A 8 2.55 3.26 14.49
N VAL A 9 2.85 2.16 13.80
CA VAL A 9 2.29 0.83 14.08
C VAL A 9 3.42 -0.14 14.31
N THR A 10 3.32 -0.94 15.36
CA THR A 10 4.28 -1.99 15.67
C THR A 10 3.57 -3.33 15.73
N ARG A 11 4.13 -4.33 15.04
CA ARG A 11 3.69 -5.72 15.11
C ARG A 11 4.82 -6.55 15.73
N ASN A 12 4.50 -7.19 16.85
CA ASN A 12 5.38 -8.13 17.53
C ASN A 12 4.93 -9.55 17.22
N THR A 13 5.83 -10.35 16.72
CA THR A 13 5.69 -11.82 16.68
C THR A 13 6.73 -12.42 17.60
N CYS A 14 6.71 -13.73 17.81
CA CYS A 14 7.65 -14.40 18.70
C CYS A 14 9.12 -14.14 18.36
N GLU A 15 9.42 -13.80 17.14
CA GLU A 15 10.78 -13.76 16.60
C GLU A 15 11.15 -12.43 15.94
N THR A 16 10.15 -11.60 15.58
CA THR A 16 10.40 -10.33 14.88
C THR A 16 9.55 -9.21 15.45
N GLN A 17 10.09 -8.00 15.37
CA GLN A 17 9.38 -6.76 15.65
C GLN A 17 9.46 -5.87 14.41
N ILE A 18 8.31 -5.49 13.89
CA ILE A 18 8.22 -4.60 12.73
C ILE A 18 7.52 -3.32 13.16
N THR A 19 8.18 -2.20 12.95
CA THR A 19 7.62 -0.87 13.23
C THR A 19 7.57 -0.06 11.96
N VAL A 20 6.40 0.48 11.65
CA VAL A 20 6.17 1.37 10.51
C VAL A 20 5.68 2.70 11.02
N SER A 21 6.39 3.77 10.67
CA SER A 21 5.92 5.14 10.84
C SER A 21 5.59 5.70 9.45
N LEU A 22 4.39 6.22 9.31
CA LEU A 22 3.85 6.69 8.04
C LEU A 22 3.27 8.08 8.22
N ASN A 23 3.62 9.00 7.29
CA ASN A 23 2.96 10.29 7.17
C ASN A 23 2.42 10.44 5.74
N LEU A 24 1.10 10.44 5.59
CA LEU A 24 0.45 10.63 4.29
C LEU A 24 0.64 12.04 3.73
N ASP A 25 0.89 13.02 4.59
CA ASP A 25 1.13 14.41 4.22
C ASP A 25 2.61 14.77 4.21
N GLY A 26 3.46 13.81 3.89
CA GLY A 26 4.90 13.94 3.88
C GLY A 26 5.46 14.58 2.62
N THR A 27 6.78 14.47 2.47
CA THR A 27 7.53 15.03 1.36
C THR A 27 8.31 13.99 0.56
N GLY A 28 8.11 12.71 0.86
CA GLY A 28 8.77 11.59 0.19
C GLY A 28 10.07 11.16 0.85
N LYS A 29 10.22 11.39 2.15
CA LYS A 29 11.37 10.93 2.93
C LYS A 29 11.19 9.47 3.33
N TYR A 30 12.26 8.73 3.33
CA TYR A 30 12.19 7.33 3.74
C TYR A 30 13.45 6.90 4.49
N ARG A 31 13.26 6.00 5.43
CA ARG A 31 14.31 5.24 6.11
C ARG A 31 13.83 3.81 6.23
N LEU A 32 14.52 2.89 5.57
CA LEU A 32 14.08 1.51 5.42
C LEU A 32 15.19 0.58 5.87
N ASP A 33 14.92 -0.15 6.93
CA ASP A 33 15.82 -1.14 7.52
C ASP A 33 15.03 -2.43 7.76
N THR A 34 14.87 -3.21 6.71
CA THR A 34 14.05 -4.42 6.71
C THR A 34 14.84 -5.71 6.61
N GLY A 35 16.11 -5.62 6.21
CA GLY A 35 16.92 -6.80 5.88
C GLY A 35 16.61 -7.40 4.51
N VAL A 36 15.71 -6.81 3.72
CA VAL A 36 15.37 -7.26 2.36
C VAL A 36 15.65 -6.11 1.39
N PRO A 37 16.87 -6.02 0.85
CA PRO A 37 17.32 -4.83 0.09
C PRO A 37 16.46 -4.47 -1.11
N PHE A 38 15.99 -5.48 -1.87
CA PHE A 38 15.19 -5.19 -3.05
C PHE A 38 13.80 -4.63 -2.68
N LEU A 39 13.19 -5.15 -1.61
CA LEU A 39 11.94 -4.59 -1.10
C LEU A 39 12.14 -3.15 -0.63
N GLU A 40 13.26 -2.85 0.04
CA GLU A 40 13.59 -1.47 0.46
C GLU A 40 13.67 -0.54 -0.74
N HIS A 41 14.31 -0.98 -1.82
CA HIS A 41 14.39 -0.20 -3.06
C HIS A 41 12.98 0.06 -3.64
N MET A 42 12.10 -0.93 -3.60
CA MET A 42 10.72 -0.78 -4.08
C MET A 42 9.89 0.15 -3.18
N LEU A 43 10.00 0.01 -1.88
CA LEU A 43 9.29 0.87 -0.93
C LEU A 43 9.79 2.32 -0.95
N ALA A 44 11.08 2.53 -1.26
CA ALA A 44 11.62 3.86 -1.52
C ALA A 44 10.91 4.53 -2.70
N GLN A 45 10.55 3.77 -3.74
CA GLN A 45 9.80 4.28 -4.88
C GLN A 45 8.39 4.71 -4.46
N VAL A 46 7.74 3.93 -3.59
CA VAL A 46 6.42 4.28 -3.05
C VAL A 46 6.46 5.59 -2.28
N ALA A 47 7.43 5.75 -1.38
CA ALA A 47 7.58 6.97 -0.58
C ALA A 47 7.85 8.19 -1.47
N ARG A 48 8.83 8.07 -2.36
CA ARG A 48 9.27 9.17 -3.22
C ARG A 48 8.18 9.63 -4.18
N HIS A 49 7.54 8.70 -4.88
CA HIS A 49 6.52 9.01 -5.87
C HIS A 49 5.14 9.24 -5.27
N GLY A 50 4.90 8.70 -4.08
CA GLY A 50 3.68 8.94 -3.32
C GLY A 50 3.69 10.22 -2.48
N LEU A 51 4.83 10.87 -2.35
CA LEU A 51 5.05 12.02 -1.45
C LEU A 51 4.58 11.72 -0.02
N ILE A 52 4.82 10.50 0.43
CA ILE A 52 4.60 10.08 1.81
C ILE A 52 5.95 9.89 2.50
N ASP A 53 5.97 10.08 3.81
CA ASP A 53 7.14 9.74 4.59
C ASP A 53 6.96 8.33 5.16
N LEU A 54 7.97 7.49 5.01
CA LEU A 54 7.90 6.08 5.36
C LEU A 54 9.17 5.65 6.08
N ASP A 55 9.01 5.22 7.33
CA ASP A 55 10.10 4.69 8.16
C ASP A 55 9.72 3.27 8.56
N ILE A 56 10.52 2.28 8.17
CA ILE A 56 10.28 0.88 8.48
C ILE A 56 11.52 0.28 9.10
N THR A 57 11.38 -0.30 10.30
CA THR A 57 12.40 -1.09 10.93
C THR A 57 11.91 -2.48 11.26
N CYS A 58 12.75 -3.47 10.95
CA CYS A 58 12.52 -4.86 11.33
C CYS A 58 13.65 -5.29 12.26
N LYS A 59 13.30 -5.80 13.44
CA LYS A 59 14.25 -6.34 14.43
C LYS A 59 13.89 -7.79 14.71
N GLY A 60 14.90 -8.62 14.90
CA GLY A 60 14.72 -10.02 15.23
C GLY A 60 15.44 -10.95 14.29
N ASP A 61 15.06 -12.22 14.28
CA ASP A 61 15.70 -13.24 13.48
C ASP A 61 15.17 -13.24 12.04
N LEU A 62 15.87 -12.49 11.18
CA LEU A 62 15.59 -12.39 9.75
C LEU A 62 16.09 -13.61 8.94
N HIS A 63 16.72 -14.58 9.60
CA HIS A 63 17.24 -15.79 8.93
C HIS A 63 16.17 -16.83 8.64
N ILE A 64 14.95 -16.64 9.17
CA ILE A 64 13.93 -17.68 9.11
C ILE A 64 13.30 -17.76 7.73
N ASP A 65 12.83 -16.65 7.17
CA ASP A 65 12.20 -16.68 5.85
C ASP A 65 11.85 -15.27 5.37
N ASP A 66 12.34 -14.89 4.21
CA ASP A 66 11.95 -13.64 3.55
C ASP A 66 10.45 -13.57 3.28
N HIS A 67 9.80 -14.71 3.05
CA HIS A 67 8.35 -14.78 2.85
C HIS A 67 7.59 -14.17 4.02
N HIS A 68 7.87 -14.62 5.25
CA HIS A 68 7.20 -14.10 6.45
C HIS A 68 7.51 -12.62 6.68
N THR A 69 8.75 -12.21 6.43
CA THR A 69 9.17 -10.81 6.60
C THR A 69 8.45 -9.91 5.61
N VAL A 70 8.41 -10.27 4.35
CA VAL A 70 7.78 -9.47 3.28
C VAL A 70 6.27 -9.36 3.48
N GLU A 71 5.60 -10.47 3.78
CA GLU A 71 4.18 -10.48 4.09
C GLU A 71 3.87 -9.62 5.33
N ALA A 72 4.65 -9.79 6.39
CA ALA A 72 4.46 -9.05 7.64
C ALA A 72 4.66 -7.54 7.44
N ILE A 73 5.63 -7.12 6.63
CA ILE A 73 5.80 -5.70 6.28
C ILE A 73 4.56 -5.19 5.54
N GLY A 74 4.04 -5.94 4.59
CA GLY A 74 2.80 -5.60 3.89
C GLY A 74 1.63 -5.40 4.86
N ILE A 75 1.48 -6.29 5.82
CA ILE A 75 0.45 -6.20 6.86
C ILE A 75 0.57 -4.90 7.66
N VAL A 76 1.77 -4.59 8.15
CA VAL A 76 1.97 -3.42 9.01
C VAL A 76 1.83 -2.12 8.22
N VAL A 77 2.30 -2.07 6.98
CA VAL A 77 2.08 -0.92 6.10
C VAL A 77 0.58 -0.73 5.85
N GLY A 78 -0.17 -1.81 5.61
CA GLY A 78 -1.61 -1.76 5.44
C GLY A 78 -2.34 -1.23 6.67
N GLN A 79 -1.95 -1.69 7.86
CA GLN A 79 -2.49 -1.20 9.13
C GLN A 79 -2.19 0.29 9.34
N ALA A 80 -0.97 0.72 9.01
CA ALA A 80 -0.60 2.12 9.11
C ALA A 80 -1.43 3.00 8.16
N LEU A 81 -1.64 2.55 6.93
CA LEU A 81 -2.49 3.23 5.96
C LEU A 81 -3.93 3.38 6.48
N GLN A 82 -4.51 2.33 6.99
CA GLN A 82 -5.88 2.36 7.52
C GLN A 82 -6.01 3.35 8.69
N GLN A 83 -5.08 3.30 9.62
CA GLN A 83 -5.09 4.21 10.77
C GLN A 83 -4.90 5.67 10.34
N ALA A 84 -3.95 5.93 9.43
CA ALA A 84 -3.68 7.29 8.96
C ALA A 84 -4.85 7.89 8.18
N LEU A 85 -5.60 7.08 7.44
CA LEU A 85 -6.76 7.51 6.68
C LEU A 85 -7.97 7.86 7.56
N GLY A 86 -8.08 7.25 8.74
CA GLY A 86 -9.18 7.49 9.64
C GLY A 86 -10.55 7.24 8.97
N ASN A 87 -11.46 8.19 9.10
CA ASN A 87 -12.80 8.10 8.49
C ASN A 87 -12.84 8.45 6.99
N LYS A 88 -11.69 8.80 6.42
CA LYS A 88 -11.54 9.15 4.99
C LYS A 88 -12.37 10.37 4.54
N ALA A 89 -12.71 11.25 5.46
CA ALA A 89 -13.43 12.47 5.11
C ALA A 89 -12.56 13.41 4.26
N GLY A 90 -13.12 13.94 3.18
CA GLY A 90 -12.49 14.93 2.33
C GLY A 90 -11.42 14.41 1.38
N ILE A 91 -11.18 13.10 1.32
CA ILE A 91 -10.17 12.54 0.41
C ILE A 91 -10.73 12.31 -0.99
N THR A 92 -9.83 12.15 -1.97
CA THR A 92 -10.20 11.84 -3.35
C THR A 92 -10.74 10.41 -3.49
N ARG A 93 -10.28 9.46 -2.68
CA ARG A 93 -10.68 8.06 -2.63
C ARG A 93 -10.13 7.21 -3.76
N TYR A 94 -10.24 7.63 -5.01
CA TYR A 94 -9.77 6.90 -6.18
C TYR A 94 -8.43 7.44 -6.65
N GLY A 95 -7.54 6.56 -7.00
CA GLY A 95 -6.25 6.93 -7.57
C GLY A 95 -5.84 5.97 -8.67
N HIS A 96 -5.13 6.50 -9.66
CA HIS A 96 -4.61 5.68 -10.74
C HIS A 96 -3.33 6.28 -11.29
N ALA A 97 -2.49 5.44 -11.86
CA ALA A 97 -1.29 5.88 -12.55
C ALA A 97 -0.83 4.86 -13.57
N TYR A 98 -0.31 5.36 -14.67
CA TYR A 98 0.48 4.63 -15.64
C TYR A 98 1.92 5.09 -15.49
N VAL A 99 2.87 4.19 -15.27
CA VAL A 99 4.28 4.54 -15.13
C VAL A 99 5.12 3.64 -16.03
N PRO A 100 5.90 4.23 -16.95
CA PRO A 100 6.86 3.48 -17.75
C PRO A 100 8.25 3.51 -17.11
N LEU A 101 9.03 2.50 -17.42
CA LEU A 101 10.48 2.50 -17.26
C LEU A 101 11.05 1.73 -18.45
N ASP A 102 11.67 2.47 -19.38
CA ASP A 102 12.17 1.93 -20.64
C ASP A 102 11.09 1.11 -21.37
N GLU A 103 11.28 -0.22 -21.54
CA GLU A 103 10.33 -1.12 -22.22
C GLU A 103 9.17 -1.58 -21.35
N ALA A 104 9.19 -1.31 -20.05
CA ALA A 104 8.14 -1.72 -19.13
C ALA A 104 7.11 -0.63 -18.90
N LEU A 105 5.87 -1.03 -18.73
CA LEU A 105 4.75 -0.14 -18.44
C LEU A 105 3.78 -0.86 -17.50
N SER A 106 3.43 -0.21 -16.41
CA SER A 106 2.42 -0.73 -15.48
C SER A 106 1.35 0.30 -15.18
N ARG A 107 0.16 -0.21 -14.89
CA ARG A 107 -1.00 0.55 -14.43
C ARG A 107 -1.38 0.07 -13.05
N VAL A 108 -1.63 1.00 -12.13
CA VAL A 108 -2.17 0.73 -10.81
C VAL A 108 -3.41 1.57 -10.60
N VAL A 109 -4.48 0.94 -10.09
CA VAL A 109 -5.74 1.62 -9.75
C VAL A 109 -6.09 1.26 -8.31
N ILE A 110 -6.39 2.29 -7.52
CA ILE A 110 -6.74 2.15 -6.10
C ILE A 110 -8.14 2.71 -5.87
N ASP A 111 -8.93 1.96 -5.12
CA ASP A 111 -10.15 2.45 -4.49
C ASP A 111 -10.03 2.23 -2.97
N LEU A 112 -10.01 3.31 -2.20
CA LEU A 112 -9.99 3.26 -0.74
C LEU A 112 -11.39 2.95 -0.21
N SER A 113 -11.94 1.82 -0.64
CA SER A 113 -13.33 1.43 -0.54
C SER A 113 -13.77 0.95 0.84
N GLY A 114 -12.84 0.49 1.66
CA GLY A 114 -13.17 -0.26 2.88
C GLY A 114 -13.50 -1.74 2.62
N ARG A 115 -13.39 -2.20 1.38
CA ARG A 115 -13.59 -3.59 0.96
C ARG A 115 -12.30 -4.14 0.36
N PRO A 116 -11.57 -5.01 1.07
CA PRO A 116 -10.29 -5.50 0.57
C PRO A 116 -10.46 -6.35 -0.68
N GLY A 117 -9.61 -6.12 -1.65
CA GLY A 117 -9.56 -6.91 -2.87
C GLY A 117 -8.27 -6.63 -3.63
N LEU A 118 -7.68 -7.67 -4.20
CA LEU A 118 -6.47 -7.57 -5.00
C LEU A 118 -6.69 -8.25 -6.35
N VAL A 119 -6.52 -7.48 -7.41
CA VAL A 119 -6.38 -8.01 -8.78
C VAL A 119 -4.93 -7.80 -9.18
N TYR A 120 -4.21 -8.88 -9.37
CA TYR A 120 -2.77 -8.85 -9.56
C TYR A 120 -2.40 -9.57 -10.86
N ASN A 121 -2.00 -8.80 -11.87
CA ASN A 121 -1.70 -9.28 -13.21
C ASN A 121 -0.28 -8.85 -13.61
N ILE A 122 0.70 -9.60 -13.13
CA ILE A 122 2.10 -9.43 -13.53
C ILE A 122 2.64 -10.79 -13.94
N ASP A 123 3.17 -10.85 -15.16
CA ASP A 123 3.89 -12.00 -15.66
C ASP A 123 5.37 -11.64 -15.70
N PHE A 124 6.08 -11.93 -14.62
CA PHE A 124 7.50 -11.65 -14.53
C PHE A 124 8.30 -12.52 -15.47
N THR A 125 9.26 -11.92 -16.17
CA THR A 125 10.12 -12.62 -17.12
C THR A 125 11.19 -13.50 -16.46
N ARG A 126 11.35 -13.34 -15.13
CA ARG A 126 12.26 -14.14 -14.30
C ARG A 126 11.62 -14.42 -12.96
N THR A 127 12.03 -15.49 -12.30
CA THR A 127 11.58 -15.85 -10.96
C THR A 127 12.35 -15.13 -9.85
N LEU A 128 13.55 -14.64 -10.15
CA LEU A 128 14.41 -13.95 -9.21
C LEU A 128 14.90 -12.63 -9.80
N ILE A 129 14.92 -11.60 -8.96
CA ILE A 129 15.64 -10.35 -9.21
C ILE A 129 16.78 -10.31 -8.18
N GLY A 130 18.01 -10.59 -8.64
CA GLY A 130 19.09 -10.90 -7.71
C GLY A 130 18.70 -12.13 -6.88
N ARG A 131 18.61 -11.98 -5.57
CA ARG A 131 18.17 -13.03 -4.65
C ARG A 131 16.68 -12.94 -4.29
N PHE A 132 16.00 -11.90 -4.74
CA PHE A 132 14.62 -11.66 -4.38
C PHE A 132 13.67 -12.47 -5.27
N ASP A 133 12.86 -13.31 -4.63
CA ASP A 133 11.81 -14.08 -5.32
C ASP A 133 10.64 -13.15 -5.66
N VAL A 134 10.32 -13.07 -6.96
CA VAL A 134 9.27 -12.16 -7.44
C VAL A 134 7.87 -12.53 -6.92
N ASP A 135 7.64 -13.77 -6.53
CA ASP A 135 6.36 -14.20 -5.95
C ASP A 135 6.08 -13.50 -4.61
N LEU A 136 7.11 -12.99 -3.94
CA LEU A 136 6.96 -12.26 -2.69
C LEU A 136 6.24 -10.91 -2.84
N PHE A 137 6.25 -10.33 -4.04
CA PHE A 137 5.49 -9.09 -4.26
C PHE A 137 4.00 -9.30 -4.09
N GLU A 138 3.46 -10.40 -4.58
CA GLU A 138 2.04 -10.71 -4.40
C GLU A 138 1.69 -10.88 -2.92
N GLU A 139 2.55 -11.55 -2.16
CA GLU A 139 2.40 -11.70 -0.71
C GLU A 139 2.39 -10.34 0.01
N PHE A 140 3.29 -9.45 -0.40
CA PHE A 140 3.33 -8.09 0.12
C PHE A 140 2.00 -7.36 -0.11
N PHE A 141 1.51 -7.38 -1.35
CA PHE A 141 0.28 -6.67 -1.70
C PHE A 141 -0.96 -7.31 -1.08
N HIS A 142 -1.00 -8.63 -0.92
CA HIS A 142 -2.07 -9.29 -0.17
C HIS A 142 -2.12 -8.83 1.29
N GLY A 143 -0.99 -8.81 1.97
CA GLY A 143 -0.91 -8.30 3.34
C GLY A 143 -1.36 -6.85 3.44
N LEU A 144 -0.89 -6.01 2.52
CA LEU A 144 -1.24 -4.60 2.47
C LEU A 144 -2.73 -4.37 2.25
N VAL A 145 -3.31 -5.04 1.27
CA VAL A 145 -4.72 -4.90 0.91
C VAL A 145 -5.63 -5.37 2.03
N ASN A 146 -5.35 -6.52 2.60
CA ASN A 146 -6.19 -7.10 3.66
C ASN A 146 -6.20 -6.28 4.95
N HIS A 147 -5.19 -5.43 5.17
CA HIS A 147 -5.05 -4.64 6.39
C HIS A 147 -5.25 -3.13 6.17
N SER A 148 -5.17 -2.65 4.93
CA SER A 148 -5.58 -1.30 4.57
C SER A 148 -7.05 -1.22 4.18
N MET A 149 -7.65 -2.36 3.84
CA MET A 149 -9.04 -2.49 3.37
C MET A 149 -9.27 -1.82 2.02
N MET A 150 -8.21 -1.62 1.22
CA MET A 150 -8.35 -1.06 -0.12
C MET A 150 -8.67 -2.12 -1.17
N THR A 151 -9.30 -1.69 -2.25
CA THR A 151 -9.36 -2.44 -3.49
C THR A 151 -8.22 -1.98 -4.38
N LEU A 152 -7.37 -2.92 -4.82
CA LEU A 152 -6.15 -2.63 -5.56
C LEU A 152 -6.08 -3.47 -6.83
N HIS A 153 -5.92 -2.80 -7.96
CA HIS A 153 -5.67 -3.43 -9.25
C HIS A 153 -4.27 -3.10 -9.72
N ILE A 154 -3.49 -4.13 -10.03
CA ILE A 154 -2.13 -4.01 -10.54
C ILE A 154 -2.04 -4.77 -11.85
N ASP A 155 -1.70 -4.06 -12.92
CA ASP A 155 -1.50 -4.63 -14.24
C ASP A 155 -0.15 -4.20 -14.80
N ASN A 156 0.73 -5.18 -15.06
CA ASN A 156 1.91 -4.94 -15.87
C ASN A 156 1.52 -5.17 -17.34
N LEU A 157 1.51 -4.09 -18.12
CA LEU A 157 1.02 -4.08 -19.49
C LEU A 157 2.09 -4.51 -20.48
N SER A 158 3.36 -4.22 -20.17
CA SER A 158 4.51 -4.64 -20.97
C SER A 158 5.77 -4.65 -20.11
N GLY A 159 6.79 -5.37 -20.55
CA GLY A 159 8.09 -5.41 -19.91
C GLY A 159 8.84 -6.68 -20.23
N ARG A 160 10.16 -6.58 -20.33
CA ARG A 160 11.07 -7.71 -20.56
C ARG A 160 12.05 -7.89 -19.42
N ASN A 161 12.37 -6.82 -18.72
CA ASN A 161 13.28 -6.82 -17.58
C ASN A 161 12.46 -6.88 -16.30
N ALA A 162 12.65 -7.93 -15.50
CA ALA A 162 11.87 -8.14 -14.27
C ALA A 162 12.02 -6.99 -13.25
N HIS A 163 13.22 -6.41 -13.13
CA HIS A 163 13.45 -5.24 -12.28
C HIS A 163 12.59 -4.05 -12.76
N HIS A 164 12.57 -3.79 -14.08
CA HIS A 164 11.76 -2.73 -14.65
C HIS A 164 10.27 -2.99 -14.44
N GLN A 165 9.82 -4.24 -14.60
CA GLN A 165 8.43 -4.61 -14.32
C GLN A 165 8.06 -4.28 -12.87
N ALA A 166 8.87 -4.70 -11.90
CA ALA A 166 8.63 -4.42 -10.49
C ALA A 166 8.65 -2.92 -10.20
N GLU A 167 9.65 -2.21 -10.68
CA GLU A 167 9.83 -0.78 -10.39
C GLU A 167 8.67 0.07 -10.95
N THR A 168 8.17 -0.24 -12.16
CA THR A 168 7.00 0.45 -12.72
C THR A 168 5.75 0.25 -11.86
N VAL A 169 5.58 -0.95 -11.29
CA VAL A 169 4.47 -1.25 -10.40
C VAL A 169 4.54 -0.42 -9.12
N PHE A 170 5.69 -0.38 -8.45
CA PHE A 170 5.81 0.35 -7.18
C PHE A 170 5.77 1.86 -7.37
N LYS A 171 6.32 2.39 -8.47
CA LYS A 171 6.17 3.79 -8.81
C LYS A 171 4.71 4.16 -9.11
N ALA A 172 4.03 3.32 -9.90
CA ALA A 172 2.61 3.53 -10.21
C ALA A 172 1.75 3.43 -8.96
N PHE A 173 2.05 2.48 -8.06
CA PHE A 173 1.36 2.37 -6.77
C PHE A 173 1.54 3.63 -5.94
N GLY A 174 2.77 4.14 -5.83
CA GLY A 174 3.05 5.39 -5.11
C GLY A 174 2.22 6.56 -5.65
N ARG A 175 2.20 6.75 -6.96
CA ARG A 175 1.46 7.85 -7.58
C ARG A 175 -0.05 7.68 -7.46
N ALA A 176 -0.57 6.47 -7.62
CA ALA A 176 -1.99 6.18 -7.43
C ALA A 176 -2.42 6.42 -5.98
N LEU A 177 -1.59 5.99 -5.02
CA LEU A 177 -1.85 6.23 -3.60
C LEU A 177 -1.87 7.72 -3.27
N ARG A 178 -0.89 8.47 -3.78
CA ARG A 178 -0.86 9.92 -3.62
C ARG A 178 -2.17 10.57 -4.06
N MET A 179 -2.66 10.22 -5.24
CA MET A 179 -3.92 10.75 -5.76
C MET A 179 -5.10 10.36 -4.85
N ALA A 180 -5.20 9.11 -4.45
CA ALA A 180 -6.32 8.59 -3.67
C ALA A 180 -6.42 9.20 -2.27
N VAL A 181 -5.28 9.48 -1.62
CA VAL A 181 -5.26 10.01 -0.24
C VAL A 181 -5.33 11.54 -0.19
N GLU A 182 -5.12 12.23 -1.30
CA GLU A 182 -5.15 13.69 -1.34
C GLU A 182 -6.54 14.22 -0.96
N TYR A 183 -6.54 15.35 -0.24
CA TYR A 183 -7.79 16.06 0.03
C TYR A 183 -8.33 16.69 -1.23
N ASP A 184 -9.63 16.52 -1.45
CA ASP A 184 -10.37 17.19 -2.50
C ASP A 184 -11.04 18.43 -1.88
N PRO A 185 -10.67 19.66 -2.30
CA PRO A 185 -11.26 20.87 -1.72
C PRO A 185 -12.78 20.94 -1.85
N ARG A 186 -13.36 20.26 -2.85
CA ARG A 186 -14.81 20.21 -3.05
C ARG A 186 -15.52 19.18 -2.19
N MET A 187 -14.79 18.34 -1.47
CA MET A 187 -15.29 17.25 -0.63
C MET A 187 -15.00 17.46 0.86
N MET A 188 -14.53 18.64 1.24
CA MET A 188 -14.13 18.92 2.63
C MET A 188 -15.24 18.60 3.63
N GLY A 189 -14.91 17.78 4.63
CA GLY A 189 -15.86 17.35 5.65
C GLY A 189 -16.86 16.28 5.20
N GLN A 190 -16.77 15.81 3.95
CA GLN A 190 -17.66 14.80 3.43
C GLN A 190 -16.90 13.49 3.17
N THR A 191 -17.59 12.37 3.35
CA THR A 191 -17.05 11.07 2.95
C THR A 191 -17.42 10.81 1.49
N PRO A 192 -16.44 10.45 0.61
CA PRO A 192 -16.70 10.26 -0.82
C PRO A 192 -17.40 8.92 -1.10
N SER A 193 -18.63 8.79 -0.61
CA SER A 193 -19.46 7.59 -0.77
C SER A 193 -20.94 8.00 -0.73
N THR A 194 -21.73 7.41 -1.61
CA THR A 194 -23.19 7.58 -1.58
C THR A 194 -23.83 6.96 -0.34
N LYS A 195 -23.10 6.06 0.34
CA LYS A 195 -23.52 5.45 1.62
C LYS A 195 -23.16 6.30 2.84
N GLY A 196 -22.34 7.35 2.65
CA GLY A 196 -21.89 8.23 3.73
C GLY A 196 -20.74 7.66 4.58
N THR A 197 -20.22 6.50 4.25
CA THR A 197 -19.14 5.84 5.00
C THR A 197 -18.24 5.01 4.12
N LEU A 198 -16.96 4.90 4.51
CA LEU A 198 -15.94 4.02 3.92
C LEU A 198 -15.18 3.25 5.00
N SER A 199 -15.74 3.15 6.22
CA SER A 199 -15.17 2.34 7.29
C SER A 199 -15.82 0.96 7.32
N GLU A 200 -15.04 -0.06 7.71
CA GLU A 200 -15.50 -1.44 7.81
C GLU A 200 -16.68 -1.59 8.78
N GLU A 201 -16.57 -0.99 9.96
CA GLU A 201 -17.63 -1.03 10.98
C GLU A 201 -18.95 -0.47 10.46
N SER A 202 -18.92 0.66 9.79
CA SER A 202 -20.12 1.30 9.24
C SER A 202 -20.73 0.51 8.09
N VAL A 203 -19.91 -0.17 7.28
CA VAL A 203 -20.40 -1.04 6.21
C VAL A 203 -21.11 -2.26 6.79
N GLN A 204 -20.60 -2.82 7.88
CA GLN A 204 -21.24 -3.94 8.59
C GLN A 204 -22.57 -3.52 9.20
N GLU A 205 -22.63 -2.36 9.85
CA GLU A 205 -23.87 -1.81 10.42
C GLU A 205 -24.94 -1.62 9.34
N GLU A 206 -24.58 -1.05 8.18
CA GLU A 206 -25.50 -0.91 7.06
C GLU A 206 -25.98 -2.24 6.50
N ALA A 207 -25.11 -3.23 6.40
CA ALA A 207 -25.46 -4.56 5.93
C ALA A 207 -26.39 -5.28 6.90
N GLU A 208 -26.15 -5.15 8.20
CA GLU A 208 -27.04 -5.69 9.26
C GLU A 208 -28.39 -5.00 9.24
N ALA A 209 -28.45 -3.67 9.14
CA ALA A 209 -29.70 -2.93 9.03
C ALA A 209 -30.51 -3.32 7.80
N ALA A 210 -29.87 -3.50 6.64
CA ALA A 210 -30.52 -3.93 5.41
C ALA A 210 -31.05 -5.35 5.47
N SER A 211 -30.46 -6.22 6.29
CA SER A 211 -30.91 -7.61 6.46
C SER A 211 -32.12 -7.76 7.38
N GLU A 212 -32.44 -6.73 8.16
CA GLU A 212 -33.59 -6.69 9.08
C GLU A 212 -34.87 -6.14 8.45
N GLU A 213 -34.79 -5.52 7.25
CA GLU A 213 -35.94 -5.05 6.47
C GLU A 213 -36.46 -6.18 5.54
#